data_e770400ccf1677967863fd51ae1c13df
#
_entry.id   e770400ccf1677967863fd51ae1c13df
#
_cell.length_a   1.000
_cell.length_b   1.000
_cell.length_c   1.000
_cell.angle_alpha   90.00
_cell.angle_beta   90.00
_cell.angle_gamma   90.00
#
_symmetry.space_group_name_H-M   'P 1'
#
loop_
_entity.id
_entity.type
_entity.pdbx_description
1 polymer ?
#
loop_
_entity_poly.entity_id
_entity_poly.type
_entity_poly.pdbx_seq_one_letter_code
_entity_poly.pdbx_strand_id
1 'polypeptide(L)'
;MQTSPIASIGSASSDRVGVHWMTKHIWCRRPPCNERISVPRRKPSRHPTKHRTFSVINPATGDSLAMYPIATQTEVRAKVEKAREAFRSWSNLEAEDRATYLLHFAEVLRKHKADYAETMTLEMGKIIRESIAEVEKCAWAADYFGQNGPAFLRPDVVATDAMRSYVAFHPRGVLGSIMPWNFPMWQIVRFAVPALIAGNTVVVKPASASPQSALNLEMAFREAGLPEGAFQIVVGDRTTATALIRAPVSVVSLTGSVATGAQVAREASRDLKKVILELGGSDPFIVARDADLDAAAKGAVAGRFVNGGQSCIAAKRFFVVDSVAQEFLAKFAENMRRLRVGDPLDPSTDIGPLVSRTQRDEIEGQVKDAVAKGAKVEVGGKRGHRAGWYFEPTLLSHVTKNMRVLREETFGPVAPVVAVPDLDTAIREANDSEFGLGASVWTQDLGRADELAKQVESGMVFINGIVKSDPRMPFGGVKHSGVGRELSRYGLLEMVNIKTVEIFPGSPGASAVRKETE
;
A
#
# COMPACT_ATOMS: atom_id res chain seq x y z
N MET A 1 42.98 -24.69 31.06
CA MET A 1 43.90 -25.63 30.43
C MET A 1 43.59 -25.66 28.93
N GLN A 2 44.62 -25.30 28.16
CA GLN A 2 44.85 -25.50 26.73
C GLN A 2 43.91 -24.75 25.76
N THR A 3 44.25 -23.59 25.25
CA THR A 3 45.28 -23.08 24.28
C THR A 3 45.09 -23.54 22.83
N SER A 4 44.86 -22.50 22.04
CA SER A 4 44.93 -22.23 20.60
C SER A 4 45.84 -23.14 19.72
N PRO A 5 45.83 -23.03 18.36
CA PRO A 5 46.34 -21.81 17.75
C PRO A 5 45.66 -21.33 16.43
N ILE A 6 46.01 -20.08 16.13
CA ILE A 6 45.85 -19.22 14.98
C ILE A 6 46.63 -19.76 13.77
N ALA A 7 46.07 -19.60 12.57
CA ALA A 7 46.83 -19.53 11.33
C ALA A 7 46.38 -18.36 10.45
N SER A 8 47.25 -17.41 10.28
CA SER A 8 47.21 -16.27 9.36
C SER A 8 47.72 -16.68 7.97
N ILE A 9 47.12 -16.17 6.90
CA ILE A 9 47.70 -15.88 5.56
C ILE A 9 46.53 -15.12 4.84
N GLY A 10 46.65 -13.96 4.24
CA GLY A 10 47.54 -13.29 3.45
C GLY A 10 46.78 -12.18 2.74
N SER A 11 47.32 -11.00 2.71
CA SER A 11 46.82 -9.80 2.03
C SER A 11 46.80 -9.95 0.52
N ALA A 12 45.72 -9.56 -0.15
CA ALA A 12 45.74 -9.23 -1.57
C ALA A 12 44.82 -8.02 -1.86
N SER A 13 45.46 -7.10 -2.50
CA SER A 13 45.14 -5.80 -3.07
C SER A 13 43.69 -5.50 -3.48
N SER A 14 43.33 -4.26 -3.15
CA SER A 14 42.22 -3.47 -3.70
C SER A 14 42.27 -3.34 -5.21
N ASP A 15 41.22 -3.75 -5.91
CA ASP A 15 40.88 -3.21 -7.22
C ASP A 15 39.42 -2.68 -7.18
N ARG A 16 39.33 -1.35 -7.30
CA ARG A 16 38.11 -0.61 -7.52
C ARG A 16 37.60 -0.90 -8.93
N VAL A 17 36.46 -1.58 -9.03
CA VAL A 17 35.72 -1.64 -10.30
C VAL A 17 34.55 -0.67 -10.20
N GLY A 18 34.68 0.45 -10.88
CA GLY A 18 33.62 1.41 -11.09
C GLY A 18 32.56 0.82 -12.02
N VAL A 19 31.33 0.82 -11.57
CA VAL A 19 30.19 0.39 -12.38
C VAL A 19 29.73 1.58 -13.22
N HIS A 20 30.12 1.54 -14.51
CA HIS A 20 29.59 2.45 -15.53
C HIS A 20 28.27 1.88 -16.07
N TRP A 21 27.20 2.65 -15.96
CA TRP A 21 25.95 2.36 -16.66
C TRP A 21 26.11 2.68 -18.14
N MET A 22 26.33 1.65 -18.96
CA MET A 22 26.27 1.76 -20.43
C MET A 22 24.98 1.07 -20.91
N THR A 23 24.12 1.86 -21.51
CA THR A 23 23.04 1.42 -22.40
C THR A 23 23.63 0.61 -23.56
N LYS A 24 23.42 -0.70 -23.59
CA LYS A 24 23.75 -1.53 -24.76
C LYS A 24 22.49 -1.81 -25.58
N HIS A 25 22.44 -1.17 -26.76
CA HIS A 25 21.58 -1.58 -27.87
C HIS A 25 22.05 -2.96 -28.38
N ILE A 26 21.14 -3.94 -28.32
CA ILE A 26 21.39 -5.24 -28.94
C ILE A 26 21.00 -5.17 -30.41
N TRP A 27 21.97 -5.13 -31.28
CA TRP A 27 21.81 -5.35 -32.72
C TRP A 27 21.95 -6.84 -33.05
N CYS A 28 20.89 -7.44 -33.56
CA CYS A 28 20.88 -8.81 -34.07
C CYS A 28 21.58 -8.85 -35.44
N ARG A 29 22.67 -9.60 -35.58
CA ARG A 29 23.33 -9.87 -36.88
C ARG A 29 22.51 -10.92 -37.63
N ARG A 30 22.18 -10.62 -38.90
CA ARG A 30 21.60 -11.54 -39.87
C ARG A 30 22.67 -12.39 -40.54
N PRO A 31 22.41 -13.69 -40.83
CA PRO A 31 23.15 -14.45 -41.83
C PRO A 31 22.59 -14.21 -43.26
N PRO A 32 23.38 -14.44 -44.33
CA PRO A 32 22.92 -14.20 -45.70
C PRO A 32 22.05 -15.33 -46.22
N CYS A 33 20.89 -15.01 -46.74
CA CYS A 33 20.02 -15.92 -47.49
C CYS A 33 19.91 -15.50 -48.93
N ASN A 34 20.31 -16.41 -49.84
CA ASN A 34 19.94 -16.40 -51.22
C ASN A 34 18.92 -17.55 -51.43
N GLU A 35 17.64 -17.22 -51.56
CA GLU A 35 16.66 -18.02 -52.31
C GLU A 35 15.40 -17.17 -52.50
N ARG A 36 15.03 -16.97 -53.78
CA ARG A 36 13.82 -16.22 -54.14
C ARG A 36 12.63 -17.14 -54.06
N ILE A 37 11.80 -16.96 -53.04
CA ILE A 37 10.46 -17.50 -52.98
C ILE A 37 9.49 -16.31 -53.12
N SER A 38 8.64 -16.33 -54.15
CA SER A 38 7.59 -15.34 -54.40
C SER A 38 6.51 -15.43 -53.32
N VAL A 39 6.41 -14.41 -52.47
CA VAL A 39 5.37 -14.27 -51.45
C VAL A 39 4.33 -13.25 -51.93
N PRO A 40 3.03 -13.52 -51.83
CA PRO A 40 1.99 -12.57 -52.26
C PRO A 40 2.04 -11.29 -51.42
N ARG A 41 1.98 -10.12 -52.09
CA ARG A 41 1.96 -8.79 -51.47
C ARG A 41 0.76 -8.68 -50.52
N ARG A 42 1.00 -8.88 -49.20
CA ARG A 42 0.13 -8.41 -48.15
C ARG A 42 0.22 -6.88 -48.07
N LYS A 43 -0.95 -6.20 -48.13
CA LYS A 43 -1.05 -4.75 -47.90
C LYS A 43 -0.38 -4.40 -46.55
N PRO A 44 0.37 -3.28 -46.47
CA PRO A 44 0.96 -2.88 -45.20
C PRO A 44 -0.14 -2.57 -44.19
N SER A 45 -0.18 -3.35 -43.13
CA SER A 45 -1.09 -3.13 -42.02
C SER A 45 -0.54 -2.06 -41.09
N ARG A 46 -1.35 -1.04 -40.86
CA ARG A 46 -1.41 -0.15 -39.73
C ARG A 46 -0.10 0.52 -39.30
N HIS A 47 -0.11 1.84 -39.41
CA HIS A 47 0.83 2.73 -38.71
C HIS A 47 0.95 2.31 -37.25
N PRO A 48 2.18 2.28 -36.67
CA PRO A 48 2.33 2.11 -35.23
C PRO A 48 1.60 3.27 -34.55
N THR A 49 0.58 2.95 -33.77
CA THR A 49 -0.10 3.92 -32.91
C THR A 49 0.97 4.51 -32.00
N LYS A 50 1.27 5.79 -32.16
CA LYS A 50 2.18 6.52 -31.24
C LYS A 50 1.53 6.45 -29.85
N HIS A 51 2.08 5.62 -28.96
CA HIS A 51 1.66 5.59 -27.57
C HIS A 51 1.87 6.98 -26.94
N ARG A 52 0.85 7.48 -26.26
CA ARG A 52 1.05 8.57 -25.31
C ARG A 52 1.98 8.07 -24.22
N THR A 53 2.90 8.92 -23.78
CA THR A 53 3.87 8.60 -22.72
C THR A 53 3.77 9.60 -21.59
N PHE A 54 4.31 9.25 -20.42
CA PHE A 54 4.54 10.16 -19.30
C PHE A 54 5.95 9.95 -18.75
N SER A 55 6.51 11.00 -18.14
CA SER A 55 7.81 10.95 -17.45
C SER A 55 7.63 10.67 -15.97
N VAL A 56 8.51 9.87 -15.42
CA VAL A 56 8.73 9.72 -13.97
C VAL A 56 9.86 10.66 -13.59
N ILE A 57 9.64 11.44 -12.51
CA ILE A 57 10.54 12.49 -12.08
C ILE A 57 11.12 12.12 -10.71
N ASN A 58 12.43 12.29 -10.55
CA ASN A 58 13.08 12.18 -9.24
C ASN A 58 12.67 13.38 -8.36
N PRO A 59 11.96 13.16 -7.25
CA PRO A 59 11.49 14.25 -6.39
C PRO A 59 12.63 15.04 -5.72
N ALA A 60 13.80 14.43 -5.55
CA ALA A 60 14.95 15.04 -4.88
C ALA A 60 15.68 16.04 -5.78
N THR A 61 15.67 15.84 -7.10
CA THR A 61 16.41 16.69 -8.06
C THR A 61 15.50 17.43 -9.04
N GLY A 62 14.33 16.88 -9.34
CA GLY A 62 13.44 17.36 -10.40
C GLY A 62 13.77 16.81 -11.79
N ASP A 63 14.75 15.92 -11.90
CA ASP A 63 15.16 15.32 -13.17
C ASP A 63 14.24 14.19 -13.61
N SER A 64 14.13 13.97 -14.92
CA SER A 64 13.40 12.85 -15.49
C SER A 64 14.22 11.56 -15.34
N LEU A 65 13.64 10.54 -14.69
CA LEU A 65 14.25 9.22 -14.53
C LEU A 65 14.00 8.33 -15.75
N ALA A 66 12.76 8.28 -16.23
CA ALA A 66 12.35 7.41 -17.32
C ALA A 66 11.02 7.88 -17.94
N MET A 67 10.74 7.39 -19.15
CA MET A 67 9.46 7.57 -19.83
C MET A 67 8.75 6.23 -19.99
N TYR A 68 7.46 6.22 -19.70
CA TYR A 68 6.63 5.02 -19.81
C TYR A 68 5.46 5.23 -20.77
N PRO A 69 5.10 4.22 -21.59
CA PRO A 69 3.92 4.27 -22.41
C PRO A 69 2.66 4.17 -21.54
N ILE A 70 1.59 4.85 -21.99
CA ILE A 70 0.26 4.72 -21.40
C ILE A 70 -0.44 3.55 -22.07
N ALA A 71 -0.75 2.51 -21.31
CA ALA A 71 -1.46 1.34 -21.81
C ALA A 71 -2.85 1.74 -22.33
N THR A 72 -3.15 1.29 -23.54
CA THR A 72 -4.44 1.47 -24.21
C THR A 72 -5.52 0.57 -23.60
N GLN A 73 -6.79 0.87 -23.87
CA GLN A 73 -7.90 0.01 -23.45
C GLN A 73 -7.77 -1.43 -24.00
N THR A 74 -7.24 -1.59 -25.21
CA THR A 74 -7.01 -2.90 -25.82
C THR A 74 -5.96 -3.70 -25.07
N GLU A 75 -4.85 -3.06 -24.67
CA GLU A 75 -3.78 -3.70 -23.89
C GLU A 75 -4.26 -4.07 -22.48
N VAL A 76 -5.04 -3.21 -21.82
CA VAL A 76 -5.67 -3.53 -20.54
C VAL A 76 -6.56 -4.77 -20.67
N ARG A 77 -7.42 -4.83 -21.70
CA ARG A 77 -8.28 -6.00 -21.95
C ARG A 77 -7.48 -7.25 -22.23
N ALA A 78 -6.40 -7.16 -23.00
CA ALA A 78 -5.53 -8.30 -23.29
C ALA A 78 -4.87 -8.86 -21.99
N LYS A 79 -4.41 -7.98 -21.10
CA LYS A 79 -3.87 -8.42 -19.80
C LYS A 79 -4.94 -9.05 -18.89
N VAL A 80 -6.14 -8.51 -18.84
CA VAL A 80 -7.25 -9.09 -18.08
C VAL A 80 -7.66 -10.45 -18.66
N GLU A 81 -7.67 -10.62 -19.99
CA GLU A 81 -7.94 -11.91 -20.62
C GLU A 81 -6.86 -12.94 -20.26
N LYS A 82 -5.58 -12.56 -20.35
CA LYS A 82 -4.47 -13.41 -19.95
C LYS A 82 -4.56 -13.81 -18.47
N ALA A 83 -4.99 -12.90 -17.58
CA ALA A 83 -5.25 -13.22 -16.18
C ALA A 83 -6.41 -14.21 -16.03
N ARG A 84 -7.45 -14.11 -16.87
CA ARG A 84 -8.57 -15.05 -16.89
C ARG A 84 -8.18 -16.45 -17.37
N GLU A 85 -7.27 -16.52 -18.34
CA GLU A 85 -6.70 -17.80 -18.79
C GLU A 85 -5.88 -18.46 -17.65
N ALA A 86 -4.99 -17.68 -17.04
CA ALA A 86 -4.18 -18.14 -15.90
C ALA A 86 -5.05 -18.58 -14.70
N PHE A 87 -6.16 -17.90 -14.46
CA PHE A 87 -7.09 -18.23 -13.38
C PHE A 87 -7.58 -19.67 -13.44
N ARG A 88 -7.80 -20.22 -14.63
CA ARG A 88 -8.33 -21.59 -14.81
C ARG A 88 -7.43 -22.66 -14.21
N SER A 89 -6.12 -22.50 -14.33
CA SER A 89 -5.15 -23.43 -13.71
C SER A 89 -4.81 -23.04 -12.29
N TRP A 90 -4.62 -21.73 -12.02
CA TRP A 90 -4.24 -21.24 -10.71
C TRP A 90 -5.29 -21.52 -9.62
N SER A 91 -6.57 -21.34 -9.92
CA SER A 91 -7.66 -21.59 -8.97
C SER A 91 -7.89 -23.07 -8.64
N ASN A 92 -7.37 -23.98 -9.49
CA ASN A 92 -7.47 -25.42 -9.27
C ASN A 92 -6.32 -26.00 -8.43
N LEU A 93 -5.27 -25.21 -8.16
CA LEU A 93 -4.22 -25.61 -7.22
C LEU A 93 -4.78 -25.64 -5.80
N GLU A 94 -4.28 -26.52 -4.96
CA GLU A 94 -4.56 -26.48 -3.54
C GLU A 94 -3.96 -25.20 -2.91
N ALA A 95 -4.51 -24.76 -1.79
CA ALA A 95 -4.03 -23.54 -1.13
C ALA A 95 -2.57 -23.69 -0.67
N GLU A 96 -2.19 -24.89 -0.26
CA GLU A 96 -0.83 -25.26 0.15
C GLU A 96 0.16 -25.13 -1.01
N ASP A 97 -0.23 -25.53 -2.22
CA ASP A 97 0.61 -25.38 -3.41
C ASP A 97 0.80 -23.88 -3.76
N ARG A 98 -0.29 -23.10 -3.72
CA ARG A 98 -0.19 -21.65 -3.92
C ARG A 98 0.68 -20.96 -2.87
N ALA A 99 0.69 -21.47 -1.64
CA ALA A 99 1.51 -20.95 -0.55
C ALA A 99 3.01 -21.04 -0.85
N THR A 100 3.47 -22.12 -1.51
CA THR A 100 4.90 -22.29 -1.85
C THR A 100 5.41 -21.16 -2.75
N TYR A 101 4.61 -20.71 -3.71
CA TYR A 101 4.96 -19.58 -4.57
C TYR A 101 5.09 -18.26 -3.80
N LEU A 102 4.26 -18.04 -2.77
CA LEU A 102 4.34 -16.84 -1.93
C LEU A 102 5.56 -16.85 -1.01
N LEU A 103 5.94 -18.02 -0.50
CA LEU A 103 7.18 -18.17 0.28
C LEU A 103 8.41 -17.91 -0.58
N HIS A 104 8.46 -18.45 -1.80
CA HIS A 104 9.52 -18.13 -2.77
C HIS A 104 9.53 -16.64 -3.14
N PHE A 105 8.36 -16.02 -3.29
CA PHE A 105 8.27 -14.58 -3.54
C PHE A 105 8.89 -13.76 -2.40
N ALA A 106 8.69 -14.16 -1.15
CA ALA A 106 9.33 -13.52 0.01
C ALA A 106 10.87 -13.61 -0.06
N GLU A 107 11.41 -14.77 -0.47
CA GLU A 107 12.85 -14.97 -0.67
C GLU A 107 13.40 -14.07 -1.79
N VAL A 108 12.70 -13.99 -2.92
CA VAL A 108 13.08 -13.12 -4.05
C VAL A 108 13.08 -11.64 -3.64
N LEU A 109 12.08 -11.19 -2.88
CA LEU A 109 12.05 -9.83 -2.36
C LEU A 109 13.27 -9.52 -1.48
N ARG A 110 13.66 -10.42 -0.59
CA ARG A 110 14.85 -10.25 0.26
C ARG A 110 16.14 -10.26 -0.55
N LYS A 111 16.23 -11.11 -1.57
CA LYS A 111 17.38 -11.20 -2.49
C LYS A 111 17.62 -9.88 -3.21
N HIS A 112 16.58 -9.22 -3.71
CA HIS A 112 16.67 -7.98 -4.48
C HIS A 112 16.35 -6.72 -3.66
N LYS A 113 16.38 -6.81 -2.33
CA LYS A 113 15.91 -5.76 -1.42
C LYS A 113 16.57 -4.40 -1.66
N ALA A 114 17.88 -4.38 -1.89
CA ALA A 114 18.62 -3.12 -2.09
C ALA A 114 18.20 -2.42 -3.38
N ASP A 115 18.11 -3.14 -4.50
CA ASP A 115 17.76 -2.59 -5.81
C ASP A 115 16.31 -2.08 -5.84
N TYR A 116 15.40 -2.81 -5.20
CA TYR A 116 14.00 -2.42 -5.10
C TYR A 116 13.82 -1.19 -4.21
N ALA A 117 14.57 -1.12 -3.11
CA ALA A 117 14.55 0.04 -2.22
C ALA A 117 15.11 1.29 -2.90
N GLU A 118 16.21 1.18 -3.63
CA GLU A 118 16.78 2.29 -4.40
C GLU A 118 15.79 2.80 -5.45
N THR A 119 15.15 1.89 -6.20
CA THR A 119 14.10 2.24 -7.17
C THR A 119 12.98 3.07 -6.54
N MET A 120 12.43 2.62 -5.39
CA MET A 120 11.40 3.36 -4.67
C MET A 120 11.87 4.74 -4.21
N THR A 121 13.09 4.82 -3.70
CA THR A 121 13.70 6.08 -3.24
C THR A 121 13.82 7.08 -4.39
N LEU A 122 14.27 6.64 -5.55
CA LEU A 122 14.41 7.48 -6.73
C LEU A 122 13.05 7.93 -7.29
N GLU A 123 12.04 7.04 -7.35
CA GLU A 123 10.75 7.33 -7.95
C GLU A 123 9.87 8.27 -7.10
N MET A 124 9.90 8.12 -5.76
CA MET A 124 8.96 8.85 -4.93
C MET A 124 9.57 9.64 -3.75
N GLY A 125 10.91 9.62 -3.60
CA GLY A 125 11.62 10.43 -2.61
C GLY A 125 11.62 9.88 -1.18
N LYS A 126 11.12 8.65 -0.96
CA LYS A 126 11.20 7.98 0.33
C LYS A 126 12.65 7.74 0.72
N ILE A 127 13.00 7.96 2.00
CA ILE A 127 14.36 7.70 2.47
C ILE A 127 14.72 6.22 2.35
N ILE A 128 15.96 5.92 2.01
CA ILE A 128 16.41 4.56 1.70
C ILE A 128 16.16 3.56 2.82
N ARG A 129 16.27 3.99 4.09
CA ARG A 129 15.99 3.13 5.26
C ARG A 129 14.53 2.67 5.30
N GLU A 130 13.59 3.57 4.98
CA GLU A 130 12.16 3.23 4.93
C GLU A 130 11.80 2.41 3.68
N SER A 131 12.50 2.64 2.56
CA SER A 131 12.34 1.82 1.35
C SER A 131 12.80 0.38 1.59
N ILE A 132 13.94 0.18 2.25
CA ILE A 132 14.42 -1.14 2.67
C ILE A 132 13.40 -1.83 3.61
N ALA A 133 12.88 -1.08 4.59
CA ALA A 133 11.88 -1.60 5.53
C ALA A 133 10.55 -1.95 4.82
N GLU A 134 10.17 -1.22 3.77
CA GLU A 134 8.98 -1.54 2.97
C GLU A 134 9.13 -2.87 2.22
N VAL A 135 10.28 -3.12 1.58
CA VAL A 135 10.53 -4.42 0.90
C VAL A 135 10.50 -5.56 1.91
N GLU A 136 11.12 -5.41 3.08
CA GLU A 136 11.11 -6.44 4.14
C GLU A 136 9.69 -6.69 4.66
N LYS A 137 8.90 -5.64 4.78
CA LYS A 137 7.48 -5.76 5.17
C LYS A 137 6.65 -6.50 4.12
N CYS A 138 6.93 -6.28 2.84
CA CYS A 138 6.32 -7.04 1.75
C CYS A 138 6.67 -8.53 1.82
N ALA A 139 7.94 -8.86 2.08
CA ALA A 139 8.40 -10.22 2.27
C ALA A 139 7.73 -10.87 3.50
N TRP A 140 7.68 -10.16 4.62
CA TRP A 140 6.97 -10.64 5.82
C TRP A 140 5.50 -10.94 5.58
N ALA A 141 4.79 -10.09 4.82
CA ALA A 141 3.39 -10.35 4.48
C ALA A 141 3.25 -11.60 3.60
N ALA A 142 4.15 -11.81 2.65
CA ALA A 142 4.17 -13.01 1.81
C ALA A 142 4.41 -14.28 2.64
N ASP A 143 5.37 -14.25 3.57
CA ASP A 143 5.60 -15.34 4.54
C ASP A 143 4.35 -15.62 5.38
N TYR A 144 3.74 -14.56 5.94
CA TYR A 144 2.58 -14.71 6.82
C TYR A 144 1.40 -15.36 6.10
N PHE A 145 1.05 -14.89 4.90
CA PHE A 145 -0.04 -15.47 4.13
C PHE A 145 0.32 -16.82 3.51
N GLY A 146 1.58 -17.08 3.16
CA GLY A 146 2.06 -18.40 2.77
C GLY A 146 1.88 -19.43 3.89
N GLN A 147 2.20 -19.06 5.12
CA GLN A 147 2.10 -19.96 6.28
C GLN A 147 0.66 -20.13 6.80
N ASN A 148 -0.16 -19.10 6.76
CA ASN A 148 -1.48 -19.08 7.42
C ASN A 148 -2.66 -19.07 6.44
N GLY A 149 -2.46 -18.66 5.19
CA GLY A 149 -3.51 -18.53 4.18
C GLY A 149 -4.29 -19.80 3.92
N PRO A 150 -3.65 -20.98 3.80
CA PRO A 150 -4.37 -22.25 3.65
C PRO A 150 -5.35 -22.51 4.79
N ALA A 151 -4.96 -22.23 6.04
CA ALA A 151 -5.85 -22.39 7.19
C ALA A 151 -7.03 -21.41 7.17
N PHE A 152 -6.84 -20.18 6.67
CA PHE A 152 -7.92 -19.19 6.55
C PHE A 152 -8.99 -19.56 5.52
N LEU A 153 -8.65 -20.43 4.57
CA LEU A 153 -9.52 -20.90 3.49
C LEU A 153 -10.22 -22.22 3.77
N ARG A 154 -9.91 -22.86 4.90
CA ARG A 154 -10.62 -24.08 5.31
C ARG A 154 -12.11 -23.77 5.50
N PRO A 155 -13.01 -24.68 5.06
CA PRO A 155 -14.43 -24.52 5.27
C PRO A 155 -14.79 -24.39 6.77
N ASP A 156 -15.65 -23.44 7.10
CA ASP A 156 -16.23 -23.34 8.44
C ASP A 156 -17.43 -24.29 8.53
N VAL A 157 -17.33 -25.36 9.35
CA VAL A 157 -18.42 -26.31 9.56
C VAL A 157 -19.48 -25.68 10.44
N VAL A 158 -20.75 -25.76 10.01
CA VAL A 158 -21.90 -25.23 10.72
C VAL A 158 -22.93 -26.34 10.90
N ALA A 159 -23.40 -26.60 12.10
CA ALA A 159 -24.44 -27.60 12.35
C ALA A 159 -25.82 -27.02 11.95
N THR A 160 -26.51 -27.71 11.04
CA THR A 160 -27.90 -27.42 10.63
C THR A 160 -28.71 -28.71 10.60
N ASP A 161 -29.92 -28.68 10.08
CA ASP A 161 -30.77 -29.86 9.85
C ASP A 161 -30.37 -30.67 8.59
N ALA A 162 -29.40 -30.20 7.80
CA ALA A 162 -28.81 -30.95 6.72
C ALA A 162 -27.86 -32.07 7.22
N MET A 163 -27.66 -33.11 6.43
CA MET A 163 -26.72 -34.20 6.72
C MET A 163 -25.27 -33.66 6.86
N ARG A 164 -24.93 -32.65 6.08
CA ARG A 164 -23.63 -31.96 6.12
C ARG A 164 -23.84 -30.52 5.68
N SER A 165 -23.33 -29.56 6.47
CA SER A 165 -23.37 -28.14 6.13
C SER A 165 -22.07 -27.42 6.49
N TYR A 166 -21.64 -26.52 5.63
CA TYR A 166 -20.45 -25.74 5.81
C TYR A 166 -20.44 -24.47 4.95
N VAL A 167 -19.62 -23.50 5.35
CA VAL A 167 -19.30 -22.33 4.56
C VAL A 167 -17.97 -22.56 3.83
N ALA A 168 -17.98 -22.46 2.51
CA ALA A 168 -16.80 -22.60 1.66
C ALA A 168 -16.32 -21.26 1.15
N PHE A 169 -15.00 -21.11 0.93
CA PHE A 169 -14.35 -19.91 0.44
C PHE A 169 -13.75 -20.16 -0.93
N HIS A 170 -14.38 -19.62 -1.98
CA HIS A 170 -13.96 -19.84 -3.35
C HIS A 170 -13.38 -18.55 -3.98
N PRO A 171 -12.35 -18.64 -4.86
CA PRO A 171 -11.85 -17.47 -5.58
C PRO A 171 -12.95 -16.85 -6.46
N ARG A 172 -12.86 -15.53 -6.67
CA ARG A 172 -13.83 -14.75 -7.45
C ARG A 172 -13.43 -14.58 -8.92
N GLY A 173 -12.19 -14.88 -9.28
CA GLY A 173 -11.66 -14.74 -10.64
C GLY A 173 -10.52 -13.73 -10.76
N VAL A 174 -10.62 -12.85 -11.76
CA VAL A 174 -9.63 -11.77 -11.95
C VAL A 174 -10.00 -10.58 -11.07
N LEU A 175 -9.07 -10.12 -10.26
CA LEU A 175 -9.20 -8.93 -9.43
C LEU A 175 -8.43 -7.77 -10.04
N GLY A 176 -9.04 -6.60 -10.15
CA GLY A 176 -8.42 -5.35 -10.59
C GLY A 176 -8.03 -4.47 -9.40
N SER A 177 -6.86 -3.85 -9.46
CA SER A 177 -6.39 -2.98 -8.37
C SER A 177 -5.76 -1.70 -8.92
N ILE A 178 -6.00 -0.57 -8.24
CA ILE A 178 -5.46 0.75 -8.55
C ILE A 178 -4.73 1.25 -7.31
N MET A 179 -3.40 1.33 -7.38
CA MET A 179 -2.56 1.55 -6.19
C MET A 179 -1.80 2.87 -6.26
N PRO A 180 -1.62 3.56 -5.12
CA PRO A 180 -0.95 4.85 -5.03
C PRO A 180 0.58 4.71 -5.02
N TRP A 181 1.26 5.83 -4.93
CA TRP A 181 2.72 5.97 -5.00
C TRP A 181 3.42 5.96 -3.63
N ASN A 182 2.71 6.20 -2.53
CA ASN A 182 3.34 6.50 -1.23
C ASN A 182 4.00 5.30 -0.54
N PHE A 183 3.49 4.11 -0.77
CA PHE A 183 4.11 2.82 -0.44
C PHE A 183 3.97 1.89 -1.65
N PRO A 184 4.77 2.12 -2.71
CA PRO A 184 4.49 1.60 -4.04
C PRO A 184 4.54 0.07 -4.14
N MET A 185 5.33 -0.59 -3.31
CA MET A 185 5.35 -2.05 -3.24
C MET A 185 4.36 -2.58 -2.20
N TRP A 186 4.31 -1.97 -1.00
CA TRP A 186 3.45 -2.43 0.08
C TRP A 186 1.96 -2.40 -0.27
N GLN A 187 1.49 -1.33 -0.90
CA GLN A 187 0.07 -1.21 -1.29
C GLN A 187 -0.34 -2.31 -2.27
N ILE A 188 0.56 -2.68 -3.18
CA ILE A 188 0.31 -3.76 -4.15
C ILE A 188 0.35 -5.12 -3.44
N VAL A 189 1.38 -5.40 -2.66
CA VAL A 189 1.59 -6.69 -1.98
C VAL A 189 0.49 -6.95 -0.95
N ARG A 190 0.08 -5.93 -0.21
CA ARG A 190 -1.00 -5.98 0.80
C ARG A 190 -2.31 -6.52 0.21
N PHE A 191 -2.61 -6.16 -1.04
CA PHE A 191 -3.77 -6.65 -1.78
C PHE A 191 -3.47 -7.96 -2.52
N ALA A 192 -2.36 -8.02 -3.28
CA ALA A 192 -2.09 -9.11 -4.21
C ALA A 192 -1.82 -10.44 -3.54
N VAL A 193 -1.07 -10.45 -2.44
CA VAL A 193 -0.68 -11.69 -1.75
C VAL A 193 -1.89 -12.43 -1.18
N PRO A 194 -2.81 -11.81 -0.40
CA PRO A 194 -4.02 -12.50 0.02
C PRO A 194 -4.98 -12.84 -1.13
N ALA A 195 -4.98 -12.05 -2.22
CA ALA A 195 -5.77 -12.39 -3.41
C ALA A 195 -5.25 -13.66 -4.12
N LEU A 196 -3.93 -13.76 -4.27
CA LEU A 196 -3.28 -14.90 -4.92
C LEU A 196 -3.42 -16.18 -4.11
N ILE A 197 -3.18 -16.16 -2.78
CA ILE A 197 -3.37 -17.35 -1.94
C ILE A 197 -4.82 -17.82 -1.96
N ALA A 198 -5.79 -16.91 -2.05
CA ALA A 198 -7.20 -17.25 -2.20
C ALA A 198 -7.57 -17.86 -3.57
N GLY A 199 -6.59 -17.98 -4.50
CA GLY A 199 -6.77 -18.57 -5.81
C GLY A 199 -7.24 -17.61 -6.91
N ASN A 200 -7.28 -16.30 -6.64
CA ASN A 200 -7.56 -15.28 -7.65
C ASN A 200 -6.31 -14.96 -8.48
N THR A 201 -6.53 -14.35 -9.64
CA THR A 201 -5.47 -13.68 -10.40
C THR A 201 -5.64 -12.16 -10.32
N VAL A 202 -4.54 -11.41 -10.51
CA VAL A 202 -4.50 -9.98 -10.18
C VAL A 202 -3.94 -9.16 -11.34
N VAL A 203 -4.63 -8.06 -11.68
CA VAL A 203 -4.13 -7.04 -12.61
C VAL A 203 -4.08 -5.70 -11.86
N VAL A 204 -2.89 -5.11 -11.76
CA VAL A 204 -2.65 -3.89 -10.99
C VAL A 204 -2.32 -2.72 -11.91
N LYS A 205 -2.95 -1.58 -11.67
CA LYS A 205 -2.56 -0.29 -12.23
C LYS A 205 -1.87 0.54 -11.14
N PRO A 206 -0.53 0.66 -11.14
CA PRO A 206 0.20 1.49 -10.19
C PRO A 206 0.04 2.98 -10.47
N ALA A 207 0.41 3.82 -9.51
CA ALA A 207 0.53 5.26 -9.73
C ALA A 207 1.57 5.57 -10.82
N SER A 208 1.34 6.64 -11.58
CA SER A 208 2.29 7.08 -12.61
C SER A 208 3.61 7.63 -12.02
N ALA A 209 3.66 7.91 -10.72
CA ALA A 209 4.88 8.35 -10.05
C ALA A 209 5.85 7.20 -9.73
N SER A 210 5.37 5.94 -9.65
CA SER A 210 6.17 4.79 -9.22
C SER A 210 5.91 3.53 -10.04
N PRO A 211 6.00 3.58 -11.38
CA PRO A 211 5.72 2.41 -12.22
C PRO A 211 6.80 1.34 -12.14
N GLN A 212 8.09 1.71 -12.00
CA GLN A 212 9.18 0.75 -11.96
C GLN A 212 9.13 -0.10 -10.69
N SER A 213 8.79 0.49 -9.55
CA SER A 213 8.58 -0.25 -8.30
C SER A 213 7.52 -1.36 -8.48
N ALA A 214 6.44 -1.08 -9.21
CA ALA A 214 5.42 -2.08 -9.51
C ALA A 214 5.88 -3.14 -10.52
N LEU A 215 6.61 -2.73 -11.57
CA LEU A 215 7.19 -3.67 -12.55
C LEU A 215 8.22 -4.61 -11.90
N ASN A 216 8.97 -4.12 -10.92
CA ASN A 216 9.88 -4.95 -10.12
C ASN A 216 9.11 -6.05 -9.38
N LEU A 217 7.88 -5.78 -8.88
CA LEU A 217 7.04 -6.81 -8.28
C LEU A 217 6.57 -7.85 -9.30
N GLU A 218 6.21 -7.43 -10.53
CA GLU A 218 5.84 -8.38 -11.60
C GLU A 218 7.03 -9.32 -11.93
N MET A 219 8.26 -8.78 -11.98
CA MET A 219 9.46 -9.58 -12.16
C MET A 219 9.72 -10.51 -10.97
N ALA A 220 9.55 -10.03 -9.73
CA ALA A 220 9.75 -10.82 -8.53
C ALA A 220 8.76 -12.01 -8.44
N PHE A 221 7.48 -11.79 -8.76
CA PHE A 221 6.51 -12.89 -8.83
C PHE A 221 6.86 -13.91 -9.93
N ARG A 222 7.35 -13.45 -11.07
CA ARG A 222 7.80 -14.35 -12.15
C ARG A 222 9.05 -15.15 -11.72
N GLU A 223 10.03 -14.52 -11.07
CA GLU A 223 11.22 -15.20 -10.54
C GLU A 223 10.85 -16.22 -9.46
N ALA A 224 9.83 -15.94 -8.65
CA ALA A 224 9.27 -16.87 -7.68
C ALA A 224 8.50 -18.05 -8.31
N GLY A 225 8.38 -18.08 -9.65
CA GLY A 225 7.75 -19.16 -10.40
C GLY A 225 6.23 -19.02 -10.60
N LEU A 226 5.61 -17.90 -10.26
CA LEU A 226 4.17 -17.73 -10.52
C LEU A 226 3.85 -17.94 -11.99
N PRO A 227 2.74 -18.63 -12.33
CA PRO A 227 2.29 -18.79 -13.70
C PRO A 227 2.09 -17.43 -14.40
N GLU A 228 2.48 -17.38 -15.67
CA GLU A 228 2.32 -16.17 -16.47
C GLU A 228 0.84 -15.76 -16.54
N GLY A 229 0.54 -14.52 -16.20
CA GLY A 229 -0.83 -14.02 -16.13
C GLY A 229 -1.45 -14.02 -14.74
N ALA A 230 -0.94 -14.79 -13.78
CA ALA A 230 -1.49 -14.80 -12.42
C ALA A 230 -1.35 -13.44 -11.72
N PHE A 231 -0.24 -12.74 -11.94
CA PHE A 231 -0.04 -11.36 -11.50
C PHE A 231 0.48 -10.51 -12.65
N GLN A 232 -0.13 -9.35 -12.90
CA GLN A 232 0.26 -8.47 -14.00
C GLN A 232 0.16 -6.99 -13.65
N ILE A 233 1.06 -6.19 -14.22
CA ILE A 233 1.07 -4.72 -14.11
C ILE A 233 0.61 -4.09 -15.43
N VAL A 234 -0.28 -3.09 -15.34
CA VAL A 234 -0.66 -2.20 -16.45
C VAL A 234 -0.23 -0.77 -16.11
N VAL A 235 0.78 -0.28 -16.80
CA VAL A 235 1.31 1.07 -16.59
C VAL A 235 0.48 2.09 -17.39
N GLY A 236 0.15 3.22 -16.77
CA GLY A 236 -0.61 4.27 -17.44
C GLY A 236 -1.20 5.33 -16.52
N ASP A 237 -2.09 6.12 -17.09
CA ASP A 237 -2.76 7.24 -16.43
C ASP A 237 -4.19 6.90 -15.94
N ARG A 238 -5.00 7.95 -15.70
CA ARG A 238 -6.42 7.80 -15.31
C ARG A 238 -7.24 7.03 -16.35
N THR A 239 -6.91 7.16 -17.64
CA THR A 239 -7.66 6.46 -18.71
C THR A 239 -7.43 4.96 -18.63
N THR A 240 -6.22 4.53 -18.29
CA THR A 240 -5.86 3.12 -18.02
C THR A 240 -6.61 2.58 -16.79
N ALA A 241 -6.70 3.37 -15.71
CA ALA A 241 -7.49 2.98 -14.53
C ALA A 241 -8.97 2.76 -14.88
N THR A 242 -9.58 3.70 -15.61
CA THR A 242 -10.98 3.55 -16.08
C THR A 242 -11.16 2.32 -16.96
N ALA A 243 -10.20 2.03 -17.84
CA ALA A 243 -10.24 0.83 -18.69
C ALA A 243 -10.18 -0.46 -17.84
N LEU A 244 -9.39 -0.49 -16.78
CA LEU A 244 -9.30 -1.63 -15.86
C LEU A 244 -10.61 -1.83 -15.08
N ILE A 245 -11.21 -0.74 -14.55
CA ILE A 245 -12.49 -0.83 -13.82
C ILE A 245 -13.59 -1.40 -14.74
N ARG A 246 -13.61 -1.01 -16.02
CA ARG A 246 -14.60 -1.47 -17.03
C ARG A 246 -14.27 -2.83 -17.64
N ALA A 247 -13.08 -3.36 -17.42
CA ALA A 247 -12.71 -4.70 -17.88
C ALA A 247 -13.47 -5.77 -17.06
N PRO A 248 -13.53 -7.04 -17.50
CA PRO A 248 -14.26 -8.11 -16.81
C PRO A 248 -13.47 -8.60 -15.57
N VAL A 249 -13.26 -7.70 -14.62
CA VAL A 249 -12.74 -8.01 -13.26
C VAL A 249 -13.91 -8.15 -12.29
N SER A 250 -13.81 -9.04 -11.31
CA SER A 250 -14.88 -9.35 -10.35
C SER A 250 -14.83 -8.47 -9.09
N VAL A 251 -13.67 -7.93 -8.75
CA VAL A 251 -13.44 -7.01 -7.64
C VAL A 251 -12.58 -5.86 -8.14
N VAL A 252 -12.85 -4.65 -7.65
CA VAL A 252 -11.99 -3.50 -7.85
C VAL A 252 -11.49 -3.01 -6.49
N SER A 253 -10.18 -3.08 -6.26
CA SER A 253 -9.55 -2.45 -5.10
C SER A 253 -8.94 -1.11 -5.49
N LEU A 254 -9.07 -0.12 -4.62
CA LEU A 254 -8.39 1.17 -4.74
C LEU A 254 -7.82 1.58 -3.38
N THR A 255 -6.56 1.98 -3.37
CA THR A 255 -6.01 2.85 -2.33
C THR A 255 -5.77 4.24 -2.92
N GLY A 256 -6.30 5.28 -2.29
CA GLY A 256 -6.18 6.65 -2.82
C GLY A 256 -6.98 7.70 -2.06
N SER A 257 -7.25 8.84 -2.70
CA SER A 257 -8.06 9.90 -2.08
C SER A 257 -9.55 9.54 -2.05
N VAL A 258 -10.30 10.13 -1.10
CA VAL A 258 -11.76 9.98 -0.96
C VAL A 258 -12.48 10.28 -2.28
N ALA A 259 -12.13 11.38 -2.94
CA ALA A 259 -12.75 11.76 -4.22
C ALA A 259 -12.53 10.71 -5.32
N THR A 260 -11.32 10.13 -5.38
CA THR A 260 -11.00 9.05 -6.32
C THR A 260 -11.75 7.77 -5.96
N GLY A 261 -11.83 7.42 -4.66
CA GLY A 261 -12.61 6.27 -4.17
C GLY A 261 -14.07 6.33 -4.55
N ALA A 262 -14.70 7.47 -4.33
CA ALA A 262 -16.09 7.71 -4.71
C ALA A 262 -16.33 7.57 -6.22
N GLN A 263 -15.38 8.05 -7.06
CA GLN A 263 -15.45 7.89 -8.51
C GLN A 263 -15.31 6.43 -8.94
N VAL A 264 -14.35 5.68 -8.34
CA VAL A 264 -14.13 4.25 -8.63
C VAL A 264 -15.33 3.43 -8.21
N ALA A 265 -15.89 3.67 -7.01
CA ALA A 265 -17.08 2.98 -6.53
C ALA A 265 -18.27 3.19 -7.48
N ARG A 266 -18.51 4.43 -7.91
CA ARG A 266 -19.58 4.76 -8.88
C ARG A 266 -19.40 4.05 -10.21
N GLU A 267 -18.17 3.95 -10.71
CA GLU A 267 -17.89 3.27 -11.97
C GLU A 267 -18.03 1.74 -11.83
N ALA A 268 -17.55 1.16 -10.73
CA ALA A 268 -17.63 -0.27 -10.44
C ALA A 268 -19.08 -0.75 -10.21
N SER A 269 -19.94 0.09 -9.62
CA SER A 269 -21.34 -0.23 -9.32
C SER A 269 -22.20 -0.47 -10.57
N ARG A 270 -21.79 0.04 -11.74
CA ARG A 270 -22.50 -0.18 -13.01
C ARG A 270 -22.62 -1.66 -13.37
N ASP A 271 -21.59 -2.44 -13.01
CA ASP A 271 -21.54 -3.88 -13.27
C ASP A 271 -21.64 -4.69 -11.97
N LEU A 272 -22.13 -4.09 -10.87
CA LEU A 272 -22.26 -4.69 -9.54
C LEU A 272 -20.95 -5.32 -9.01
N LYS A 273 -19.79 -4.76 -9.38
CA LYS A 273 -18.49 -5.23 -8.93
C LYS A 273 -18.32 -4.91 -7.44
N LYS A 274 -17.81 -5.86 -6.69
CA LYS A 274 -17.38 -5.62 -5.31
C LYS A 274 -16.23 -4.61 -5.30
N VAL A 275 -16.23 -3.68 -4.35
CA VAL A 275 -15.14 -2.72 -4.13
C VAL A 275 -14.49 -2.94 -2.77
N ILE A 276 -13.17 -2.74 -2.72
CA ILE A 276 -12.37 -2.63 -1.50
C ILE A 276 -11.68 -1.27 -1.60
N LEU A 277 -12.00 -0.36 -0.70
CA LEU A 277 -11.54 1.03 -0.77
C LEU A 277 -10.77 1.37 0.50
N GLU A 278 -9.49 1.68 0.33
CA GLU A 278 -8.62 2.21 1.37
C GLU A 278 -8.32 3.67 1.01
N LEU A 279 -8.92 4.60 1.74
CA LEU A 279 -8.94 6.00 1.35
C LEU A 279 -8.14 6.88 2.33
N GLY A 280 -8.29 8.20 2.18
CA GLY A 280 -7.62 9.16 3.03
C GLY A 280 -7.93 8.98 4.51
N GLY A 281 -7.03 9.45 5.35
CA GLY A 281 -7.16 9.46 6.79
C GLY A 281 -6.68 10.79 7.38
N SER A 282 -7.24 11.17 8.49
CA SER A 282 -6.78 12.29 9.31
C SER A 282 -6.69 11.84 10.76
N ASP A 283 -5.78 10.88 10.99
CA ASP A 283 -5.69 10.13 12.23
C ASP A 283 -5.41 11.05 13.42
N PRO A 284 -6.24 11.00 14.50
CA PRO A 284 -5.97 11.71 15.71
C PRO A 284 -4.87 11.02 16.53
N PHE A 285 -4.06 11.86 17.18
CA PHE A 285 -3.08 11.50 18.19
C PHE A 285 -3.46 12.20 19.48
N ILE A 286 -4.01 11.46 20.42
CA ILE A 286 -4.59 11.98 21.66
C ILE A 286 -3.59 11.77 22.81
N VAL A 287 -3.29 12.83 23.57
CA VAL A 287 -2.40 12.78 24.74
C VAL A 287 -3.20 13.15 25.99
N ALA A 288 -3.44 12.16 26.85
CA ALA A 288 -4.11 12.34 28.13
C ALA A 288 -3.20 13.01 29.16
N ARG A 289 -3.78 13.51 30.26
CA ARG A 289 -3.03 14.21 31.32
C ARG A 289 -1.97 13.34 32.02
N ASP A 290 -2.22 12.04 32.06
CA ASP A 290 -1.38 11.03 32.72
C ASP A 290 -0.42 10.34 31.76
N ALA A 291 -0.35 10.75 30.49
CA ALA A 291 0.51 10.13 29.49
C ALA A 291 2.01 10.26 29.86
N ASP A 292 2.79 9.25 29.51
CA ASP A 292 4.25 9.40 29.42
C ASP A 292 4.59 10.33 28.25
N LEU A 293 4.90 11.60 28.58
CA LEU A 293 5.11 12.64 27.59
C LEU A 293 6.39 12.43 26.76
N ASP A 294 7.41 11.76 27.29
CA ASP A 294 8.63 11.44 26.54
C ASP A 294 8.36 10.35 25.49
N ALA A 295 7.64 9.31 25.87
CA ALA A 295 7.20 8.27 24.96
C ALA A 295 6.21 8.82 23.91
N ALA A 296 5.23 9.62 24.34
CA ALA A 296 4.24 10.25 23.45
C ALA A 296 4.90 11.20 22.44
N ALA A 297 5.86 12.04 22.85
CA ALA A 297 6.56 12.95 21.95
C ALA A 297 7.44 12.22 20.92
N LYS A 298 8.12 11.13 21.32
CA LYS A 298 8.83 10.23 20.38
C LYS A 298 7.86 9.55 19.43
N GLY A 299 6.74 9.04 19.95
CA GLY A 299 5.66 8.45 19.17
C GLY A 299 5.04 9.44 18.17
N ALA A 300 4.88 10.71 18.57
CA ALA A 300 4.40 11.78 17.72
C ALA A 300 5.32 12.01 16.50
N VAL A 301 6.63 12.08 16.72
CA VAL A 301 7.63 12.18 15.63
C VAL A 301 7.55 10.96 14.71
N ALA A 302 7.62 9.76 15.26
CA ALA A 302 7.57 8.52 14.46
C ALA A 302 6.25 8.38 13.69
N GLY A 303 5.11 8.67 14.33
CA GLY A 303 3.79 8.56 13.71
C GLY A 303 3.49 9.66 12.69
N ARG A 304 4.04 10.89 12.88
CA ARG A 304 3.79 11.99 11.96
C ARG A 304 4.68 11.95 10.73
N PHE A 305 5.98 11.64 10.90
CA PHE A 305 6.98 11.87 9.86
C PHE A 305 7.38 10.61 9.07
N VAL A 306 6.76 9.46 9.34
CA VAL A 306 6.90 8.27 8.49
C VAL A 306 6.63 8.65 7.02
N ASN A 307 7.52 8.25 6.12
CA ASN A 307 7.46 8.60 4.70
C ASN A 307 7.33 10.11 4.43
N GLY A 308 7.99 10.95 5.25
CA GLY A 308 7.85 12.42 5.17
C GLY A 308 6.42 12.91 5.43
N GLY A 309 5.63 12.18 6.20
CA GLY A 309 4.22 12.46 6.47
C GLY A 309 3.27 12.08 5.33
N GLN A 310 3.75 11.42 4.28
CA GLN A 310 2.98 10.99 3.12
C GLN A 310 2.38 9.59 3.34
N SER A 311 1.64 9.44 4.43
CA SER A 311 0.98 8.20 4.83
C SER A 311 -0.48 8.46 5.21
N CYS A 312 -1.39 7.59 4.75
CA CYS A 312 -2.81 7.66 5.13
C CYS A 312 -3.00 7.50 6.65
N ILE A 313 -2.18 6.68 7.30
CA ILE A 313 -2.18 6.42 8.75
C ILE A 313 -1.18 7.28 9.54
N ALA A 314 -0.59 8.34 8.95
CA ALA A 314 0.21 9.26 9.74
C ALA A 314 -0.68 10.00 10.76
N ALA A 315 -0.16 10.22 11.97
CA ALA A 315 -0.81 11.07 12.96
C ALA A 315 -0.92 12.51 12.40
N LYS A 316 -2.12 12.99 12.15
CA LYS A 316 -2.35 14.26 11.44
C LYS A 316 -2.96 15.35 12.31
N ARG A 317 -3.66 14.98 13.40
CA ARG A 317 -4.32 15.91 14.33
C ARG A 317 -3.93 15.55 15.76
N PHE A 318 -3.21 16.44 16.44
CA PHE A 318 -2.72 16.19 17.80
C PHE A 318 -3.63 16.90 18.79
N PHE A 319 -4.36 16.15 19.61
CA PHE A 319 -5.21 16.66 20.69
C PHE A 319 -4.53 16.38 22.02
N VAL A 320 -4.16 17.42 22.76
CA VAL A 320 -3.38 17.30 23.98
C VAL A 320 -4.14 17.98 25.12
N VAL A 321 -4.30 17.27 26.25
CA VAL A 321 -4.96 17.86 27.42
C VAL A 321 -4.16 19.06 27.94
N ASP A 322 -4.83 20.18 28.20
CA ASP A 322 -4.24 21.50 28.51
C ASP A 322 -3.15 21.45 29.58
N SER A 323 -3.37 20.65 30.63
CA SER A 323 -2.43 20.54 31.77
C SER A 323 -1.04 20.03 31.38
N VAL A 324 -0.91 19.36 30.24
CA VAL A 324 0.36 18.79 29.73
C VAL A 324 0.75 19.33 28.36
N ALA A 325 -0.08 20.19 27.76
CA ALA A 325 0.08 20.61 26.37
C ALA A 325 1.37 21.37 26.11
N GLN A 326 1.77 22.26 27.02
CA GLN A 326 2.99 23.06 26.86
C GLN A 326 4.25 22.17 26.97
N GLU A 327 4.29 21.25 27.93
CA GLU A 327 5.41 20.32 28.08
C GLU A 327 5.52 19.36 26.89
N PHE A 328 4.39 18.76 26.47
CA PHE A 328 4.36 17.93 25.28
C PHE A 328 4.85 18.65 24.04
N LEU A 329 4.37 19.88 23.80
CA LEU A 329 4.77 20.70 22.65
C LEU A 329 6.27 20.97 22.65
N ALA A 330 6.87 21.30 23.83
CA ALA A 330 8.31 21.51 23.96
C ALA A 330 9.12 20.27 23.63
N LYS A 331 8.75 19.09 24.17
CA LYS A 331 9.38 17.80 23.90
C LYS A 331 9.23 17.39 22.43
N PHE A 332 8.06 17.60 21.84
CA PHE A 332 7.80 17.32 20.43
C PHE A 332 8.70 18.20 19.54
N ALA A 333 8.74 19.52 19.80
CA ALA A 333 9.59 20.45 19.06
C ALA A 333 11.08 20.10 19.18
N GLU A 334 11.56 19.70 20.37
CA GLU A 334 12.94 19.25 20.58
C GLU A 334 13.28 18.02 19.73
N ASN A 335 12.44 17.00 19.77
CA ASN A 335 12.63 15.79 18.96
C ASN A 335 12.60 16.09 17.46
N MET A 336 11.70 16.98 17.00
CA MET A 336 11.63 17.39 15.60
C MET A 336 12.87 18.13 15.10
N ARG A 337 13.49 18.99 15.92
CA ARG A 337 14.73 19.73 15.56
C ARG A 337 15.93 18.81 15.30
N ARG A 338 15.87 17.56 15.76
CA ARG A 338 16.91 16.54 15.52
C ARG A 338 16.77 15.89 14.16
N LEU A 339 15.62 16.04 13.47
CA LEU A 339 15.38 15.43 12.15
C LEU A 339 16.24 16.10 11.08
N ARG A 340 16.95 15.28 10.31
CA ARG A 340 17.79 15.71 9.20
C ARG A 340 17.03 15.62 7.89
N VAL A 341 16.79 16.77 7.27
CA VAL A 341 16.22 16.88 5.92
C VAL A 341 17.36 16.77 4.91
N GLY A 342 17.32 15.80 4.01
CA GLY A 342 18.46 15.54 3.14
C GLY A 342 18.17 14.73 1.89
N ASP A 343 19.25 14.27 1.25
CA ASP A 343 19.18 13.33 0.15
C ASP A 343 18.53 12.01 0.62
N PRO A 344 17.47 11.54 -0.03
CA PRO A 344 16.78 10.33 0.40
C PRO A 344 17.64 9.07 0.25
N LEU A 345 18.70 9.07 -0.57
CA LEU A 345 19.65 7.96 -0.67
C LEU A 345 20.70 7.95 0.45
N ASP A 346 20.90 9.05 1.15
CA ASP A 346 21.81 9.11 2.31
C ASP A 346 21.16 8.38 3.50
N PRO A 347 21.77 7.29 4.05
CA PRO A 347 21.23 6.56 5.19
C PRO A 347 21.06 7.41 6.45
N SER A 348 21.72 8.56 6.53
CA SER A 348 21.62 9.48 7.66
C SER A 348 20.43 10.46 7.56
N THR A 349 19.76 10.53 6.42
CA THR A 349 18.59 11.38 6.22
C THR A 349 17.37 10.83 6.94
N ASP A 350 16.63 11.69 7.62
CA ASP A 350 15.37 11.33 8.30
C ASP A 350 14.14 11.77 7.49
N ILE A 351 14.23 12.84 6.72
CA ILE A 351 13.13 13.37 5.90
C ILE A 351 13.65 13.64 4.48
N GLY A 352 13.03 12.97 3.51
CA GLY A 352 13.23 13.18 2.09
C GLY A 352 12.30 14.26 1.50
N PRO A 353 12.29 14.43 0.17
CA PRO A 353 11.38 15.33 -0.52
C PRO A 353 9.92 14.79 -0.52
N LEU A 354 8.97 15.65 -0.79
CA LEU A 354 7.62 15.27 -1.18
C LEU A 354 7.62 14.76 -2.63
N VAL A 355 6.70 13.87 -2.95
CA VAL A 355 6.66 13.18 -4.26
C VAL A 355 6.56 14.12 -5.47
N SER A 356 5.95 15.31 -5.31
CA SER A 356 5.73 16.23 -6.41
C SER A 356 5.69 17.69 -5.97
N ARG A 357 5.88 18.59 -6.94
CA ARG A 357 5.67 20.02 -6.74
C ARG A 357 4.26 20.32 -6.25
N THR A 358 3.25 19.68 -6.86
CA THR A 358 1.85 19.87 -6.49
C THR A 358 1.60 19.51 -5.03
N GLN A 359 2.14 18.37 -4.57
CA GLN A 359 2.01 17.95 -3.16
C GLN A 359 2.68 18.96 -2.21
N ARG A 360 3.87 19.46 -2.55
CA ARG A 360 4.57 20.47 -1.76
C ARG A 360 3.78 21.78 -1.68
N ASP A 361 3.26 22.25 -2.83
CA ASP A 361 2.52 23.50 -2.91
C ASP A 361 1.18 23.41 -2.15
N GLU A 362 0.54 22.24 -2.12
CA GLU A 362 -0.65 21.96 -1.29
C GLU A 362 -0.32 22.08 0.21
N ILE A 363 0.74 21.42 0.68
CA ILE A 363 1.19 21.51 2.08
C ILE A 363 1.54 22.94 2.48
N GLU A 364 2.25 23.66 1.62
CA GLU A 364 2.55 25.07 1.87
C GLU A 364 1.26 25.92 1.98
N GLY A 365 0.27 25.64 1.12
CA GLY A 365 -1.04 26.30 1.16
C GLY A 365 -1.79 26.06 2.47
N GLN A 366 -1.77 24.82 2.99
CA GLN A 366 -2.38 24.48 4.27
C GLN A 366 -1.68 25.18 5.45
N VAL A 367 -0.34 25.25 5.45
CA VAL A 367 0.42 25.96 6.49
C VAL A 367 0.15 27.46 6.43
N LYS A 368 0.13 28.08 5.24
CA LYS A 368 -0.20 29.51 5.06
C LYS A 368 -1.62 29.84 5.55
N ASP A 369 -2.60 28.99 5.26
CA ASP A 369 -3.97 29.14 5.78
C ASP A 369 -4.00 29.14 7.30
N ALA A 370 -3.30 28.19 7.93
CA ALA A 370 -3.24 28.09 9.39
C ALA A 370 -2.61 29.34 10.02
N VAL A 371 -1.47 29.78 9.50
CA VAL A 371 -0.78 31.01 9.98
C VAL A 371 -1.64 32.24 9.81
N ALA A 372 -2.28 32.42 8.65
CA ALA A 372 -3.19 33.53 8.40
C ALA A 372 -4.39 33.57 9.35
N LYS A 373 -4.78 32.43 9.89
CA LYS A 373 -5.87 32.26 10.88
C LYS A 373 -5.38 32.28 12.34
N GLY A 374 -4.10 32.55 12.59
CA GLY A 374 -3.55 32.76 13.92
C GLY A 374 -2.77 31.58 14.50
N ALA A 375 -2.53 30.51 13.74
CA ALA A 375 -1.63 29.45 14.17
C ALA A 375 -0.19 29.98 14.29
N LYS A 376 0.55 29.47 15.29
CA LYS A 376 1.95 29.78 15.51
C LYS A 376 2.82 28.66 14.99
N VAL A 377 3.85 29.00 14.21
CA VAL A 377 4.87 28.05 13.76
C VAL A 377 5.93 27.89 14.85
N GLU A 378 6.02 26.71 15.45
CA GLU A 378 7.01 26.39 16.50
C GLU A 378 8.31 25.81 15.89
N VAL A 379 8.17 25.09 14.75
CA VAL A 379 9.30 24.50 13.99
C VAL A 379 8.93 24.52 12.50
N GLY A 380 9.89 24.76 11.62
CA GLY A 380 9.77 24.62 10.16
C GLY A 380 8.90 25.70 9.50
N GLY A 381 7.87 25.27 8.77
CA GLY A 381 6.86 26.15 8.14
C GLY A 381 7.23 26.68 6.74
N LYS A 382 8.31 26.19 6.12
CA LYS A 382 8.81 26.71 4.84
C LYS A 382 9.35 25.61 3.93
N ARG A 383 9.55 25.97 2.67
CA ARG A 383 10.22 25.12 1.68
C ARG A 383 11.67 24.86 2.10
N GLY A 384 12.15 23.65 1.87
CA GLY A 384 13.58 23.35 2.01
C GLY A 384 14.42 24.10 0.96
N HIS A 385 15.68 24.35 1.27
CA HIS A 385 16.61 25.11 0.40
C HIS A 385 17.25 24.26 -0.72
N ARG A 386 16.97 22.94 -0.77
CA ARG A 386 17.54 22.02 -1.78
C ARG A 386 16.76 22.09 -3.10
N ALA A 387 17.40 21.62 -4.18
CA ALA A 387 16.68 21.27 -5.40
C ALA A 387 15.60 20.21 -5.09
N GLY A 388 14.59 20.09 -5.94
CA GLY A 388 13.48 19.16 -5.71
C GLY A 388 12.35 19.75 -4.85
N TRP A 389 11.53 18.87 -4.26
CA TRP A 389 10.27 19.31 -3.66
C TRP A 389 10.27 19.13 -2.14
N TYR A 390 11.30 19.68 -1.48
CA TYR A 390 11.45 19.62 -0.03
C TYR A 390 10.54 20.62 0.68
N PHE A 391 10.02 20.18 1.83
CA PHE A 391 9.30 21.01 2.79
C PHE A 391 9.78 20.62 4.20
N GLU A 392 10.05 21.61 5.05
CA GLU A 392 10.58 21.37 6.39
C GLU A 392 9.53 20.70 7.30
N PRO A 393 9.92 19.75 8.17
CA PRO A 393 9.07 19.28 9.25
C PRO A 393 8.51 20.45 10.04
N THR A 394 7.19 20.53 10.12
CA THR A 394 6.48 21.71 10.62
C THR A 394 5.62 21.35 11.81
N LEU A 395 5.77 22.12 12.91
CA LEU A 395 4.94 22.04 14.10
C LEU A 395 4.15 23.33 14.25
N LEU A 396 2.83 23.19 14.38
CA LEU A 396 1.91 24.31 14.55
C LEU A 396 1.21 24.20 15.91
N SER A 397 1.16 25.32 16.64
CA SER A 397 0.34 25.50 17.84
C SER A 397 -0.76 26.55 17.61
N HIS A 398 -1.65 26.76 18.59
CA HIS A 398 -2.81 27.65 18.48
C HIS A 398 -3.70 27.34 17.26
N VAL A 399 -3.80 26.06 16.93
CA VAL A 399 -4.60 25.61 15.78
C VAL A 399 -6.08 25.50 16.18
N THR A 400 -6.96 25.96 15.29
CA THR A 400 -8.41 25.98 15.50
C THR A 400 -9.15 25.23 14.38
N LYS A 401 -10.40 24.81 14.65
CA LYS A 401 -11.23 23.99 13.76
C LYS A 401 -11.46 24.55 12.36
N ASN A 402 -11.37 25.85 12.15
CA ASN A 402 -11.58 26.50 10.86
C ASN A 402 -10.33 26.50 9.96
N MET A 403 -9.22 25.95 10.43
CA MET A 403 -7.98 25.82 9.67
C MET A 403 -7.97 24.55 8.82
N ARG A 404 -7.47 24.66 7.58
CA ARG A 404 -7.41 23.55 6.62
C ARG A 404 -6.65 22.33 7.16
N VAL A 405 -5.60 22.53 7.93
CA VAL A 405 -4.78 21.47 8.55
C VAL A 405 -5.56 20.52 9.49
N LEU A 406 -6.74 20.93 9.99
CA LEU A 406 -7.62 20.08 10.80
C LEU A 406 -8.81 19.52 10.01
N ARG A 407 -9.20 20.14 8.89
CA ARG A 407 -10.35 19.76 8.07
C ARG A 407 -10.00 18.85 6.92
N GLU A 408 -8.85 19.11 6.29
CA GLU A 408 -8.37 18.36 5.14
C GLU A 408 -7.34 17.30 5.56
N GLU A 409 -7.12 16.31 4.71
CA GLU A 409 -6.00 15.40 4.90
C GLU A 409 -4.67 16.12 4.63
N THR A 410 -3.83 16.28 5.68
CA THR A 410 -2.50 16.87 5.56
C THR A 410 -1.49 15.78 5.19
N PHE A 411 -1.21 15.63 3.88
CA PHE A 411 -0.39 14.56 3.34
C PHE A 411 1.06 14.97 3.11
N GLY A 412 1.75 15.38 4.21
CA GLY A 412 3.12 15.88 4.26
C GLY A 412 3.55 16.21 5.68
N PRO A 413 4.75 16.73 5.92
CA PRO A 413 5.41 16.79 7.22
C PRO A 413 4.89 17.94 8.13
N VAL A 414 3.59 18.02 8.40
CA VAL A 414 2.99 19.07 9.24
C VAL A 414 2.20 18.48 10.39
N ALA A 415 2.48 18.90 11.61
CA ALA A 415 1.87 18.47 12.85
C ALA A 415 1.10 19.65 13.50
N PRO A 416 -0.21 19.76 13.35
CA PRO A 416 -1.05 20.72 14.06
C PRO A 416 -1.40 20.20 15.46
N VAL A 417 -1.12 20.96 16.51
CA VAL A 417 -1.41 20.64 17.92
C VAL A 417 -2.53 21.54 18.44
N VAL A 418 -3.55 20.90 19.00
CA VAL A 418 -4.70 21.52 19.65
C VAL A 418 -4.67 21.18 21.12
N ALA A 419 -4.64 22.17 21.99
CA ALA A 419 -4.84 22.00 23.42
C ALA A 419 -6.34 21.90 23.72
N VAL A 420 -6.73 20.95 24.57
CA VAL A 420 -8.13 20.69 24.94
C VAL A 420 -8.26 20.52 26.46
N PRO A 421 -9.42 20.89 27.07
CA PRO A 421 -9.56 20.90 28.53
C PRO A 421 -9.43 19.50 29.17
N ASP A 422 -9.90 18.48 28.49
CA ASP A 422 -9.97 17.10 29.02
C ASP A 422 -9.95 16.05 27.93
N LEU A 423 -9.84 14.77 28.34
CA LEU A 423 -9.79 13.62 27.44
C LEU A 423 -11.10 13.39 26.68
N ASP A 424 -12.25 13.65 27.31
CA ASP A 424 -13.56 13.47 26.68
C ASP A 424 -13.75 14.48 25.53
N THR A 425 -13.27 15.72 25.74
CA THR A 425 -13.22 16.73 24.69
C THR A 425 -12.24 16.33 23.58
N ALA A 426 -11.06 15.77 23.92
CA ALA A 426 -10.10 15.28 22.92
C ALA A 426 -10.74 14.21 22.02
N ILE A 427 -11.47 13.25 22.61
CA ILE A 427 -12.13 12.17 21.87
C ILE A 427 -13.27 12.73 21.00
N ARG A 428 -14.10 13.63 21.53
CA ARG A 428 -15.16 14.28 20.77
C ARG A 428 -14.62 15.07 19.57
N GLU A 429 -13.55 15.84 19.77
CA GLU A 429 -12.88 16.60 18.69
C GLU A 429 -12.19 15.66 17.67
N ALA A 430 -11.64 14.55 18.13
CA ALA A 430 -11.07 13.53 17.27
C ALA A 430 -12.12 12.89 16.35
N ASN A 431 -13.33 12.64 16.89
CA ASN A 431 -14.45 12.06 16.17
C ASN A 431 -15.17 13.06 15.24
N ASP A 432 -15.03 14.40 15.45
CA ASP A 432 -15.55 15.45 14.57
C ASP A 432 -14.73 15.52 13.26
N SER A 433 -14.81 14.48 12.48
CA SER A 433 -14.10 14.31 11.21
C SER A 433 -14.86 13.38 10.28
N GLU A 434 -14.77 13.66 8.98
CA GLU A 434 -15.27 12.74 7.94
C GLU A 434 -14.39 11.48 7.79
N PHE A 435 -13.18 11.48 8.36
CA PHE A 435 -12.24 10.38 8.33
C PHE A 435 -12.36 9.49 9.57
N GLY A 436 -11.95 8.22 9.43
CA GLY A 436 -11.92 7.25 10.52
C GLY A 436 -11.03 6.05 10.16
N LEU A 437 -9.74 6.29 9.78
CA LEU A 437 -8.84 5.21 9.41
C LEU A 437 -8.16 4.61 10.65
N GLY A 438 -7.38 5.39 11.38
CA GLY A 438 -6.71 4.98 12.59
C GLY A 438 -6.75 6.06 13.66
N ALA A 439 -6.34 5.70 14.87
CA ALA A 439 -6.18 6.62 16.01
C ALA A 439 -5.12 6.12 16.97
N SER A 440 -4.45 7.06 17.64
CA SER A 440 -3.46 6.79 18.69
C SER A 440 -3.87 7.52 19.96
N VAL A 441 -3.91 6.82 21.10
CA VAL A 441 -4.26 7.39 22.41
C VAL A 441 -3.13 7.07 23.40
N TRP A 442 -2.62 8.07 24.09
CA TRP A 442 -1.51 7.97 25.04
C TRP A 442 -2.00 8.25 26.45
N THR A 443 -1.92 7.25 27.33
CA THR A 443 -2.36 7.29 28.73
C THR A 443 -1.62 6.22 29.53
N GLN A 444 -1.43 6.41 30.82
CA GLN A 444 -0.95 5.36 31.72
C GLN A 444 -2.09 4.55 32.35
N ASP A 445 -3.33 5.01 32.26
CA ASP A 445 -4.51 4.28 32.73
C ASP A 445 -4.95 3.20 31.73
N LEU A 446 -4.24 2.08 31.74
CA LEU A 446 -4.56 0.93 30.88
C LEU A 446 -5.88 0.24 31.29
N GLY A 447 -6.40 0.51 32.47
CA GLY A 447 -7.72 0.00 32.89
C GLY A 447 -8.87 0.54 32.03
N ARG A 448 -8.68 1.72 31.43
CA ARG A 448 -9.65 2.33 30.52
C ARG A 448 -9.38 2.08 29.03
N ALA A 449 -8.35 1.30 28.66
CA ALA A 449 -7.93 1.11 27.27
C ALA A 449 -9.07 0.63 26.37
N ASP A 450 -9.85 -0.38 26.79
CA ASP A 450 -10.96 -0.93 26.02
C ASP A 450 -12.14 0.05 25.90
N GLU A 451 -12.38 0.87 26.93
CA GLU A 451 -13.39 1.92 26.90
C GLU A 451 -13.01 3.01 25.90
N LEU A 452 -11.77 3.49 25.97
CA LEU A 452 -11.24 4.50 25.04
C LEU A 452 -11.28 4.00 23.59
N ALA A 453 -10.90 2.74 23.36
CA ALA A 453 -10.97 2.14 22.03
C ALA A 453 -12.39 2.10 21.47
N LYS A 454 -13.41 1.91 22.30
CA LYS A 454 -14.83 1.93 21.89
C LYS A 454 -15.35 3.33 21.57
N GLN A 455 -14.81 4.36 22.23
CA GLN A 455 -15.27 5.75 22.05
C GLN A 455 -14.70 6.40 20.79
N VAL A 456 -13.55 5.91 20.25
CA VAL A 456 -12.91 6.47 19.07
C VAL A 456 -13.47 5.85 17.78
N GLU A 457 -14.03 6.70 16.91
CA GLU A 457 -14.69 6.31 15.67
C GLU A 457 -13.68 6.10 14.53
N SER A 458 -12.86 5.05 14.64
CA SER A 458 -11.89 4.67 13.62
C SER A 458 -11.85 3.15 13.41
N GLY A 459 -11.30 2.71 12.28
CA GLY A 459 -11.14 1.29 11.99
C GLY A 459 -10.02 0.63 12.81
N MET A 460 -9.09 1.41 13.33
CA MET A 460 -7.94 0.94 14.12
C MET A 460 -7.65 1.91 15.26
N VAL A 461 -7.44 1.38 16.47
CA VAL A 461 -7.07 2.17 17.67
C VAL A 461 -5.82 1.57 18.30
N PHE A 462 -4.85 2.42 18.60
CA PHE A 462 -3.58 2.06 19.25
C PHE A 462 -3.44 2.82 20.57
N ILE A 463 -3.33 2.10 21.66
CA ILE A 463 -3.05 2.68 22.97
C ILE A 463 -1.55 2.61 23.23
N ASN A 464 -0.94 3.77 23.53
CA ASN A 464 0.51 3.94 23.74
C ASN A 464 1.36 3.42 22.57
N GLY A 465 0.84 3.56 21.36
CA GLY A 465 1.50 3.13 20.14
C GLY A 465 1.10 3.99 18.94
N ILE A 466 1.89 3.95 17.88
CA ILE A 466 1.56 4.60 16.61
C ILE A 466 0.76 3.65 15.71
N VAL A 467 -0.13 4.20 14.92
CA VAL A 467 -0.90 3.42 13.93
C VAL A 467 0.04 2.81 12.90
N LYS A 468 -0.06 1.51 12.70
CA LYS A 468 0.73 0.75 11.72
C LYS A 468 -0.07 -0.41 11.15
N SER A 469 0.19 -0.77 9.90
CA SER A 469 -0.36 -2.00 9.31
C SER A 469 0.46 -3.23 9.72
N ASP A 470 -0.24 -4.32 10.03
CA ASP A 470 0.33 -5.61 10.44
C ASP A 470 -0.41 -6.71 9.67
N PRO A 471 0.27 -7.64 8.98
CA PRO A 471 -0.39 -8.71 8.21
C PRO A 471 -1.35 -9.58 9.04
N ARG A 472 -1.16 -9.64 10.36
CA ARG A 472 -1.97 -10.44 11.30
C ARG A 472 -3.29 -9.78 11.69
N MET A 473 -3.40 -8.45 11.53
CA MET A 473 -4.55 -7.65 11.96
C MET A 473 -5.30 -7.06 10.77
N PRO A 474 -6.63 -6.91 10.84
CA PRO A 474 -7.38 -6.26 9.77
C PRO A 474 -6.95 -4.78 9.66
N PHE A 475 -6.83 -4.31 8.42
CA PHE A 475 -6.49 -2.93 8.09
C PHE A 475 -7.64 -2.31 7.31
N GLY A 476 -8.05 -1.10 7.69
CA GLY A 476 -9.08 -0.35 6.98
C GLY A 476 -9.84 0.61 7.87
N GLY A 477 -10.51 1.56 7.23
CA GLY A 477 -11.23 2.64 7.89
C GLY A 477 -12.74 2.47 7.95
N VAL A 478 -13.36 3.43 8.63
CA VAL A 478 -14.81 3.70 8.64
C VAL A 478 -15.06 5.11 8.07
N LYS A 479 -16.30 5.58 8.02
CA LYS A 479 -16.66 6.87 7.43
C LYS A 479 -16.12 6.99 5.99
N HIS A 480 -15.53 8.13 5.62
CA HIS A 480 -14.94 8.32 4.29
C HIS A 480 -13.54 7.71 4.13
N SER A 481 -12.98 7.09 5.17
CA SER A 481 -11.66 6.44 5.06
C SER A 481 -11.70 5.07 4.38
N GLY A 482 -12.88 4.49 4.13
CA GLY A 482 -12.92 3.30 3.28
C GLY A 482 -14.10 2.37 3.46
N VAL A 483 -14.09 1.30 2.64
CA VAL A 483 -15.08 0.22 2.62
C VAL A 483 -14.36 -1.11 2.47
N GLY A 484 -14.71 -2.09 3.29
CA GLY A 484 -14.00 -3.37 3.37
C GLY A 484 -12.78 -3.33 4.25
N ARG A 485 -11.99 -4.39 4.21
CA ARG A 485 -10.73 -4.53 4.97
C ARG A 485 -9.66 -5.16 4.10
N GLU A 486 -8.42 -4.89 4.42
CA GLU A 486 -7.26 -5.60 3.90
C GLU A 486 -6.51 -6.28 5.06
N LEU A 487 -5.58 -7.17 4.74
CA LEU A 487 -4.78 -7.95 5.69
C LEU A 487 -5.61 -8.89 6.60
N SER A 488 -4.92 -9.77 7.34
CA SER A 488 -5.49 -10.85 8.16
C SER A 488 -6.46 -11.77 7.40
N ARG A 489 -7.13 -12.68 8.12
CA ARG A 489 -8.22 -13.48 7.56
C ARG A 489 -9.36 -12.59 7.03
N TYR A 490 -9.67 -11.49 7.72
CA TYR A 490 -10.78 -10.62 7.34
C TYR A 490 -10.58 -9.97 5.96
N GLY A 491 -9.37 -9.46 5.68
CA GLY A 491 -9.05 -8.90 4.37
C GLY A 491 -8.98 -9.96 3.26
N LEU A 492 -8.51 -11.17 3.58
CA LEU A 492 -8.54 -12.28 2.63
C LEU A 492 -9.98 -12.65 2.25
N LEU A 493 -10.90 -12.68 3.21
CA LEU A 493 -12.31 -13.00 2.99
C LEU A 493 -13.05 -11.95 2.14
N GLU A 494 -12.56 -10.71 2.06
CA GLU A 494 -13.09 -9.71 1.11
C GLU A 494 -12.91 -10.13 -0.36
N MET A 495 -11.94 -10.99 -0.64
CA MET A 495 -11.51 -11.38 -1.99
C MET A 495 -12.06 -12.73 -2.44
N VAL A 496 -12.90 -13.39 -1.62
CA VAL A 496 -13.51 -14.69 -1.94
C VAL A 496 -15.04 -14.60 -2.06
N ASN A 497 -15.61 -15.60 -2.70
CA ASN A 497 -17.02 -15.91 -2.64
C ASN A 497 -17.27 -16.80 -1.42
N ILE A 498 -17.96 -16.27 -0.41
CA ILE A 498 -18.41 -17.00 0.76
C ILE A 498 -19.67 -17.77 0.36
N LYS A 499 -19.58 -19.10 0.28
CA LYS A 499 -20.62 -19.97 -0.27
C LYS A 499 -21.19 -20.90 0.80
N THR A 500 -22.48 -20.86 0.99
CA THR A 500 -23.20 -21.88 1.77
C THR A 500 -23.29 -23.17 0.99
N VAL A 501 -22.96 -24.28 1.63
CA VAL A 501 -23.12 -25.64 1.09
C VAL A 501 -23.88 -26.48 2.11
N GLU A 502 -25.04 -26.99 1.69
CA GLU A 502 -25.87 -27.90 2.49
C GLU A 502 -26.17 -29.15 1.66
N ILE A 503 -25.94 -30.31 2.25
CA ILE A 503 -26.14 -31.61 1.63
C ILE A 503 -27.21 -32.35 2.41
N PHE A 504 -28.34 -32.61 1.77
CA PHE A 504 -29.43 -33.38 2.33
C PHE A 504 -29.35 -34.82 1.83
N PRO A 505 -29.88 -35.80 2.59
CA PRO A 505 -29.98 -37.17 2.11
C PRO A 505 -30.86 -37.22 0.85
N GLY A 506 -30.43 -37.94 -0.16
CA GLY A 506 -31.27 -38.15 -1.36
C GLY A 506 -32.58 -38.85 -0.97
N SER A 507 -33.70 -38.46 -1.57
CA SER A 507 -34.95 -39.16 -1.35
C SER A 507 -34.77 -40.64 -1.70
N PRO A 508 -35.12 -41.60 -0.79
CA PRO A 508 -35.10 -43.00 -1.15
C PRO A 508 -36.20 -43.19 -2.23
N GLY A 509 -35.82 -43.38 -3.50
CA GLY A 509 -36.77 -43.85 -4.46
C GLY A 509 -36.98 -43.10 -5.77
N ALA A 510 -35.93 -42.66 -6.48
CA ALA A 510 -36.09 -42.34 -7.91
C ALA A 510 -35.57 -43.47 -8.85
N SER A 511 -34.96 -44.51 -8.30
CA SER A 511 -34.48 -45.67 -9.10
C SER A 511 -35.38 -46.92 -9.03
N ALA A 512 -36.48 -46.90 -8.25
CA ALA A 512 -37.35 -48.09 -8.10
C ALA A 512 -38.64 -48.03 -8.94
N VAL A 513 -38.92 -46.99 -9.71
CA VAL A 513 -40.16 -46.86 -10.52
C VAL A 513 -39.95 -47.14 -12.02
N ARG A 514 -38.84 -47.77 -12.40
CA ARG A 514 -38.66 -48.26 -13.79
C ARG A 514 -38.39 -49.77 -13.86
N LYS A 515 -39.22 -50.60 -13.24
CA LYS A 515 -39.28 -52.03 -13.52
C LYS A 515 -40.60 -52.61 -13.03
N GLU A 516 -41.74 -52.17 -13.55
CA GLU A 516 -42.99 -52.92 -13.54
C GLU A 516 -43.92 -52.26 -14.55
N THR A 517 -43.63 -52.45 -15.83
CA THR A 517 -44.64 -52.48 -16.93
C THR A 517 -43.95 -53.15 -18.12
N GLU A 518 -43.90 -54.50 -18.13
CA GLU A 518 -44.02 -55.34 -19.31
C GLU A 518 -44.88 -56.54 -18.94
#